data_f8c72a9d95af6b64b67da02c4a90bdd9
#
_entry.id   f8c72a9d95af6b64b67da02c4a90bdd9
#
_cell.length_a   1.000
_cell.length_b   1.000
_cell.length_c   1.000
_cell.angle_alpha   90.00
_cell.angle_beta   90.00
_cell.angle_gamma   90.00
#
_symmetry.space_group_name_H-M   'P 1'
#
loop_
_entity.id
_entity.type
_entity.pdbx_description
1 polymer ?
#
loop_
_entity_poly.entity_id
_entity_poly.type
_entity_poly.pdbx_seq_one_letter_code
_entity_poly.pdbx_strand_id
1 'polypeptide(L)'
;TEIDTDAVHIEGIESITLADLQAADHLGYKIKLLGVATRTEAGIEQRVHPTMVPKGSTIGGIDGVLNAVAIDSDMMELTLVGPGAGGPATSSAVVADLVDIARGRISPPLGRAAAQLVKPKRAPIQRHEGGYYIRLAAVDRPGTMAAITKAMAAENISLESIVQRHENSRPHGGDDPGSAASPAPVILITYATNEDAVRRALA
;
A
#
# COMPACT_ATOMS: atom_id res chain seq x y z
N THR A 1 -2.57 -0.23 -24.25
CA THR A 1 -2.89 -1.48 -23.54
C THR A 1 -4.40 -1.58 -23.40
N GLU A 2 -4.97 -2.75 -23.62
CA GLU A 2 -6.38 -3.03 -23.35
C GLU A 2 -6.62 -2.94 -21.84
N ILE A 3 -7.75 -2.37 -21.43
CA ILE A 3 -8.12 -2.29 -20.01
C ILE A 3 -8.67 -3.66 -19.59
N ASP A 4 -8.13 -4.19 -18.51
CA ASP A 4 -8.53 -5.46 -17.92
C ASP A 4 -8.64 -5.29 -16.41
N THR A 5 -9.85 -5.03 -15.93
CA THR A 5 -10.14 -4.80 -14.53
C THR A 5 -9.95 -6.04 -13.66
N ASP A 6 -10.15 -7.24 -14.24
CA ASP A 6 -10.00 -8.51 -13.53
C ASP A 6 -8.52 -8.87 -13.29
N ALA A 7 -7.61 -8.15 -13.95
CA ALA A 7 -6.18 -8.30 -13.75
C ALA A 7 -5.64 -7.50 -12.56
N VAL A 8 -6.45 -6.62 -11.98
CA VAL A 8 -6.02 -5.77 -10.86
C VAL A 8 -6.14 -6.55 -9.56
N HIS A 9 -5.05 -6.69 -8.83
CA HIS A 9 -5.09 -7.17 -7.46
C HIS A 9 -5.68 -6.09 -6.55
N ILE A 10 -6.74 -6.43 -5.81
CA ILE A 10 -7.44 -5.45 -4.96
C ILE A 10 -7.45 -5.92 -3.52
N GLU A 11 -6.91 -5.10 -2.65
CA GLU A 11 -7.01 -5.22 -1.20
C GLU A 11 -7.59 -3.92 -0.64
N GLY A 12 -8.69 -4.02 0.10
CA GLY A 12 -9.35 -2.88 0.73
C GLY A 12 -8.68 -2.44 2.03
N ILE A 13 -9.15 -1.32 2.57
CA ILE A 13 -8.65 -0.76 3.85
C ILE A 13 -9.37 -1.31 5.08
N GLU A 14 -10.29 -2.25 4.93
CA GLU A 14 -11.11 -2.78 6.03
C GLU A 14 -10.29 -3.48 7.12
N SER A 15 -9.13 -4.03 6.74
CA SER A 15 -8.19 -4.66 7.67
C SER A 15 -7.32 -3.67 8.44
N ILE A 16 -7.29 -2.39 8.02
CA ILE A 16 -6.44 -1.35 8.62
C ILE A 16 -7.15 -0.75 9.83
N THR A 17 -6.54 -0.88 10.99
CA THR A 17 -7.04 -0.37 12.25
C THR A 17 -6.40 0.96 12.64
N LEU A 18 -6.98 1.65 13.64
CA LEU A 18 -6.36 2.85 14.21
C LEU A 18 -4.96 2.56 14.76
N ALA A 19 -4.75 1.37 15.34
CA ALA A 19 -3.44 0.96 15.85
C ALA A 19 -2.38 0.87 14.74
N ASP A 20 -2.77 0.43 13.54
CA ASP A 20 -1.88 0.38 12.37
C ASP A 20 -1.50 1.79 11.92
N LEU A 21 -2.48 2.70 11.85
CA LEU A 21 -2.23 4.10 11.49
C LEU A 21 -1.29 4.78 12.48
N GLN A 22 -1.49 4.57 13.78
CA GLN A 22 -0.63 5.10 14.83
C GLN A 22 0.78 4.51 14.78
N ALA A 23 0.90 3.23 14.49
CA ALA A 23 2.19 2.56 14.36
C ALA A 23 2.96 3.09 13.14
N ALA A 24 2.30 3.19 11.99
CA ALA A 24 2.89 3.78 10.78
C ALA A 24 3.34 5.22 11.03
N ASP A 25 2.51 6.02 11.72
CA ASP A 25 2.83 7.41 12.06
C ASP A 25 4.09 7.55 12.91
N HIS A 26 4.26 6.70 13.92
CA HIS A 26 5.46 6.68 14.77
C HIS A 26 6.72 6.23 14.02
N LEU A 27 6.55 5.39 13.01
CA LEU A 27 7.64 4.90 12.18
C LEU A 27 7.99 5.86 11.02
N GLY A 28 7.31 7.02 10.94
CA GLY A 28 7.57 8.03 9.90
C GLY A 28 6.83 7.76 8.59
N TYR A 29 5.80 6.92 8.61
CA TYR A 29 4.99 6.57 7.45
C TYR A 29 3.55 7.06 7.59
N LYS A 30 2.84 7.11 6.47
CA LYS A 30 1.37 7.17 6.38
C LYS A 30 0.88 5.94 5.63
N ILE A 31 -0.27 5.39 6.01
CA ILE A 31 -0.94 4.35 5.23
C ILE A 31 -1.91 5.03 4.27
N LYS A 32 -1.73 4.81 2.98
CA LYS A 32 -2.58 5.33 1.91
C LYS A 32 -3.05 4.19 1.01
N LEU A 33 -4.29 4.27 0.53
CA LEU A 33 -4.78 3.35 -0.51
C LEU A 33 -4.24 3.84 -1.85
N LEU A 34 -3.35 3.07 -2.46
CA LEU A 34 -2.71 3.43 -3.73
C LEU A 34 -3.14 2.47 -4.84
N GLY A 35 -3.44 3.03 -6.00
CA GLY A 35 -3.45 2.31 -7.26
C GLY A 35 -2.06 2.37 -7.88
N VAL A 36 -1.46 1.23 -8.13
CA VAL A 36 -0.09 1.12 -8.68
C VAL A 36 -0.11 0.26 -9.93
N ALA A 37 0.51 0.74 -11.00
CA ALA A 37 0.76 -0.04 -12.19
C ALA A 37 2.26 0.00 -12.52
N THR A 38 2.89 -1.15 -12.59
CA THR A 38 4.33 -1.26 -12.82
C THR A 38 4.61 -2.19 -14.00
N ARG A 39 5.48 -1.77 -14.90
CA ARG A 39 6.01 -2.62 -15.96
C ARG A 39 7.21 -3.40 -15.43
N THR A 40 7.13 -4.70 -15.49
CA THR A 40 8.21 -5.63 -15.10
C THR A 40 8.61 -6.49 -16.29
N GLU A 41 9.69 -7.23 -16.18
CA GLU A 41 10.08 -8.24 -17.19
C GLU A 41 9.03 -9.34 -17.37
N ALA A 42 8.30 -9.67 -16.29
CA ALA A 42 7.22 -10.65 -16.32
C ALA A 42 5.95 -10.14 -17.01
N GLY A 43 5.76 -8.82 -17.10
CA GLY A 43 4.58 -8.19 -17.67
C GLY A 43 4.17 -6.93 -16.92
N ILE A 44 2.89 -6.59 -16.98
CA ILE A 44 2.32 -5.46 -16.23
C ILE A 44 1.70 -6.01 -14.94
N GLU A 45 2.16 -5.48 -13.82
CA GLU A 45 1.59 -5.66 -12.51
C GLU A 45 0.64 -4.50 -12.21
N GLN A 46 -0.55 -4.81 -11.72
CA GLN A 46 -1.56 -3.81 -11.35
C GLN A 46 -2.17 -4.18 -10.01
N ARG A 47 -2.19 -3.23 -9.09
CA ARG A 47 -2.73 -3.44 -7.76
C ARG A 47 -3.36 -2.17 -7.18
N VAL A 48 -4.34 -2.37 -6.33
CA VAL A 48 -4.90 -1.35 -5.43
C VAL A 48 -4.84 -1.93 -4.03
N HIS A 49 -4.05 -1.33 -3.15
CA HIS A 49 -3.87 -1.85 -1.80
C HIS A 49 -3.42 -0.77 -0.82
N PRO A 50 -3.63 -0.96 0.51
CA PRO A 50 -3.04 -0.11 1.52
C PRO A 50 -1.52 -0.15 1.43
N THR A 51 -0.89 1.01 1.36
CA THR A 51 0.56 1.13 1.20
C THR A 51 1.14 2.05 2.27
N MET A 52 2.22 1.61 2.91
CA MET A 52 3.02 2.48 3.78
C MET A 52 3.87 3.42 2.91
N VAL A 53 3.63 4.72 3.07
CA VAL A 53 4.28 5.76 2.29
C VAL A 53 5.10 6.64 3.23
N PRO A 54 6.40 6.86 3.00
CA PRO A 54 7.20 7.75 3.83
C PRO A 54 6.57 9.16 3.91
N LYS A 55 6.47 9.74 5.10
CA LYS A 55 5.87 11.08 5.30
C LYS A 55 6.57 12.16 4.48
N GLY A 56 7.87 12.04 4.26
CA GLY A 56 8.67 12.99 3.49
C GLY A 56 8.59 12.82 1.97
N SER A 57 7.89 11.78 1.47
CA SER A 57 7.73 11.59 0.03
C SER A 57 6.63 12.49 -0.55
N THR A 58 6.67 12.74 -1.85
CA THR A 58 5.66 13.55 -2.55
C THR A 58 4.25 13.00 -2.31
N ILE A 59 4.05 11.69 -2.49
CA ILE A 59 2.75 11.03 -2.25
C ILE A 59 2.36 11.08 -0.76
N GLY A 60 3.33 10.94 0.16
CA GLY A 60 3.12 11.07 1.60
C GLY A 60 2.62 12.45 2.03
N GLY A 61 2.98 13.50 1.29
CA GLY A 61 2.54 14.87 1.54
C GLY A 61 1.17 15.23 0.99
N ILE A 62 0.51 14.36 0.23
CA ILE A 62 -0.82 14.62 -0.36
C ILE A 62 -1.90 14.34 0.68
N ASP A 63 -2.59 15.37 1.14
CA ASP A 63 -3.60 15.28 2.20
C ASP A 63 -4.92 15.99 1.80
N GLY A 64 -5.97 15.75 2.56
CA GLY A 64 -7.28 16.39 2.40
C GLY A 64 -7.94 16.03 1.06
N VAL A 65 -8.35 17.04 0.30
CA VAL A 65 -9.04 16.89 -1.00
C VAL A 65 -8.09 16.78 -2.19
N LEU A 66 -6.76 16.81 -1.94
CA LEU A 66 -5.78 16.71 -3.00
C LEU A 66 -5.63 15.25 -3.45
N ASN A 67 -5.54 15.07 -4.74
CA ASN A 67 -5.15 13.83 -5.40
C ASN A 67 -3.82 14.01 -6.11
N ALA A 68 -3.10 12.91 -6.28
CA ALA A 68 -1.87 12.90 -7.04
C ALA A 68 -1.76 11.68 -7.94
N VAL A 69 -1.09 11.86 -9.07
CA VAL A 69 -0.61 10.77 -9.92
C VAL A 69 0.90 10.95 -10.05
N ALA A 70 1.66 9.98 -9.55
CA ALA A 70 3.09 9.92 -9.73
C ALA A 70 3.42 8.96 -10.87
N ILE A 71 4.25 9.41 -11.78
CA ILE A 71 4.73 8.67 -12.95
C ILE A 71 6.23 8.60 -12.85
N ASP A 72 6.76 7.40 -12.77
CA ASP A 72 8.19 7.12 -12.83
C ASP A 72 8.48 6.41 -14.14
N SER A 73 9.38 6.95 -14.93
CA SER A 73 9.76 6.43 -16.23
C SER A 73 11.26 6.54 -16.45
N ASP A 74 11.76 5.88 -17.48
CA ASP A 74 13.16 5.94 -17.92
C ASP A 74 13.62 7.34 -18.35
N MET A 75 12.67 8.26 -18.64
CA MET A 75 12.95 9.61 -19.12
C MET A 75 12.82 10.67 -18.03
N MET A 76 11.85 10.51 -17.14
CA MET A 76 11.53 11.51 -16.11
C MET A 76 10.66 10.94 -15.00
N GLU A 77 10.75 11.57 -13.85
CA GLU A 77 9.77 11.47 -12.77
C GLU A 77 8.82 12.67 -12.85
N LEU A 78 7.53 12.41 -12.85
CA LEU A 78 6.50 13.45 -12.90
C LEU A 78 5.44 13.18 -11.84
N THR A 79 5.08 14.20 -11.07
CA THR A 79 3.93 14.14 -10.18
C THR A 79 2.94 15.24 -10.52
N LEU A 80 1.72 14.85 -10.81
CA LEU A 80 0.59 15.75 -11.00
C LEU A 80 -0.21 15.80 -9.71
N VAL A 81 -0.45 17.00 -9.19
CA VAL A 81 -1.21 17.23 -7.96
C VAL A 81 -2.33 18.22 -8.23
N GLY A 82 -3.52 17.90 -7.76
CA GLY A 82 -4.66 18.79 -7.91
C GLY A 82 -5.83 18.41 -7.00
N PRO A 83 -6.83 19.29 -6.88
CA PRO A 83 -8.04 18.97 -6.12
C PRO A 83 -8.82 17.86 -6.85
N GLY A 84 -9.06 16.76 -6.14
CA GLY A 84 -9.84 15.61 -6.65
C GLY A 84 -11.32 15.67 -6.29
N ALA A 85 -11.71 16.60 -5.42
CA ALA A 85 -13.08 16.75 -4.96
C ALA A 85 -13.45 18.24 -4.82
N GLY A 86 -14.76 18.50 -4.77
CA GLY A 86 -15.31 19.83 -4.63
C GLY A 86 -16.02 20.31 -5.89
N GLY A 87 -17.06 21.13 -5.72
CA GLY A 87 -17.88 21.63 -6.81
C GLY A 87 -17.12 22.31 -7.94
N PRO A 88 -16.20 23.26 -7.63
CA PRO A 88 -15.43 23.95 -8.69
C PRO A 88 -14.56 23.04 -9.52
N ALA A 89 -13.87 22.08 -8.91
CA ALA A 89 -13.00 21.13 -9.63
C ALA A 89 -13.83 20.22 -10.55
N THR A 90 -14.89 19.63 -10.03
CA THR A 90 -15.77 18.73 -10.76
C THR A 90 -16.50 19.47 -11.90
N SER A 91 -17.08 20.64 -11.62
CA SER A 91 -17.81 21.41 -12.65
C SER A 91 -16.88 21.89 -13.75
N SER A 92 -15.64 22.31 -13.43
CA SER A 92 -14.65 22.72 -14.42
C SER A 92 -14.31 21.57 -15.37
N ALA A 93 -14.11 20.36 -14.86
CA ALA A 93 -13.82 19.18 -15.69
C ALA A 93 -15.00 18.83 -16.62
N VAL A 94 -16.22 18.78 -16.08
CA VAL A 94 -17.42 18.48 -16.86
C VAL A 94 -17.65 19.53 -17.94
N VAL A 95 -17.53 20.83 -17.61
CA VAL A 95 -17.70 21.91 -18.60
C VAL A 95 -16.62 21.88 -19.67
N ALA A 96 -15.37 21.56 -19.31
CA ALA A 96 -14.29 21.40 -20.28
C ALA A 96 -14.60 20.31 -21.31
N ASP A 97 -15.09 19.16 -20.88
CA ASP A 97 -15.47 18.06 -21.77
C ASP A 97 -16.64 18.44 -22.67
N LEU A 98 -17.66 19.13 -22.14
CA LEU A 98 -18.80 19.64 -22.93
C LEU A 98 -18.34 20.63 -23.99
N VAL A 99 -17.41 21.52 -23.66
CA VAL A 99 -16.85 22.50 -24.61
C VAL A 99 -16.03 21.79 -25.69
N ASP A 100 -15.26 20.78 -25.36
CA ASP A 100 -14.51 20.03 -26.35
C ASP A 100 -15.41 19.26 -27.29
N ILE A 101 -16.48 18.65 -26.79
CA ILE A 101 -17.51 18.01 -27.63
C ILE A 101 -18.17 19.04 -28.58
N ALA A 102 -18.58 20.19 -28.04
CA ALA A 102 -19.20 21.25 -28.82
C ALA A 102 -18.28 21.82 -29.91
N ARG A 103 -16.97 21.79 -29.71
CA ARG A 103 -15.94 22.17 -30.68
C ARG A 103 -15.57 21.08 -31.68
N GLY A 104 -16.17 19.89 -31.55
CA GLY A 104 -15.85 18.73 -32.38
C GLY A 104 -14.49 18.12 -32.08
N ARG A 105 -13.92 18.41 -30.91
CA ARG A 105 -12.65 17.82 -30.43
C ARG A 105 -12.95 16.47 -29.78
N ILE A 106 -12.94 15.42 -30.60
CA ILE A 106 -13.14 14.05 -30.13
C ILE A 106 -11.80 13.33 -30.21
N SER A 107 -11.21 13.03 -29.06
CA SER A 107 -10.01 12.20 -28.99
C SER A 107 -10.32 10.87 -28.29
N PRO A 108 -9.63 9.78 -28.65
CA PRO A 108 -9.80 8.53 -27.95
C PRO A 108 -9.44 8.71 -26.46
N PRO A 109 -10.26 8.25 -25.49
CA PRO A 109 -10.05 8.47 -24.05
C PRO A 109 -8.69 8.02 -23.53
N LEU A 110 -8.09 7.01 -24.16
CA LEU A 110 -6.78 6.45 -23.80
C LEU A 110 -5.65 6.92 -24.74
N GLY A 111 -5.85 8.02 -25.48
CA GLY A 111 -4.87 8.55 -26.43
C GLY A 111 -4.70 7.72 -27.70
N ARG A 112 -5.38 6.55 -27.81
CA ARG A 112 -5.38 5.66 -28.97
C ARG A 112 -6.76 5.08 -29.19
N ALA A 113 -7.10 4.79 -30.45
CA ALA A 113 -8.33 4.09 -30.78
C ALA A 113 -8.38 2.70 -30.11
N ALA A 114 -9.57 2.27 -29.68
CA ALA A 114 -9.73 0.98 -29.00
C ALA A 114 -9.18 -0.20 -29.80
N ALA A 115 -9.33 -0.19 -31.12
CA ALA A 115 -8.80 -1.23 -32.02
C ALA A 115 -7.25 -1.30 -32.05
N GLN A 116 -6.57 -0.29 -31.55
CA GLN A 116 -5.09 -0.24 -31.46
C GLN A 116 -4.58 -0.67 -30.07
N LEU A 117 -5.47 -0.93 -29.14
CA LEU A 117 -5.10 -1.41 -27.81
C LEU A 117 -4.77 -2.90 -27.89
N VAL A 118 -3.67 -3.29 -27.26
CA VAL A 118 -3.22 -4.67 -27.21
C VAL A 118 -3.36 -5.21 -25.79
N LYS A 119 -3.71 -6.49 -25.68
CA LYS A 119 -3.80 -7.16 -24.38
C LYS A 119 -2.42 -7.25 -23.75
N PRO A 120 -2.24 -6.77 -22.52
CA PRO A 120 -0.95 -6.82 -21.85
C PRO A 120 -0.64 -8.25 -21.37
N LYS A 121 0.65 -8.58 -21.32
CA LYS A 121 1.10 -9.72 -20.52
C LYS A 121 0.96 -9.34 -19.05
N ARG A 122 0.25 -10.15 -18.27
CA ARG A 122 0.07 -9.94 -16.83
C ARG A 122 1.26 -10.48 -16.06
N ALA A 123 1.76 -9.72 -15.09
CA ALA A 123 2.70 -10.20 -14.10
C ALA A 123 1.91 -10.80 -12.91
N PRO A 124 2.27 -11.99 -12.41
CA PRO A 124 1.64 -12.55 -11.22
C PRO A 124 2.03 -11.75 -9.98
N ILE A 125 1.04 -11.43 -9.12
CA ILE A 125 1.25 -10.64 -7.89
C ILE A 125 2.21 -11.33 -6.90
N GLN A 126 2.26 -12.64 -6.89
CA GLN A 126 3.15 -13.43 -6.03
C GLN A 126 4.65 -13.10 -6.23
N ARG A 127 4.99 -12.50 -7.35
CA ARG A 127 6.35 -12.04 -7.66
C ARG A 127 6.58 -10.55 -7.36
N HIS A 128 5.58 -9.90 -6.73
CA HIS A 128 5.77 -8.53 -6.29
C HIS A 128 6.93 -8.45 -5.30
N GLU A 129 7.90 -7.59 -5.60
CA GLU A 129 9.00 -7.27 -4.71
C GLU A 129 8.77 -5.90 -4.06
N GLY A 130 8.81 -5.88 -2.73
CA GLY A 130 8.60 -4.65 -1.97
C GLY A 130 8.76 -4.87 -0.47
N GLY A 131 8.71 -3.80 0.30
CA GLY A 131 8.62 -3.87 1.76
C GLY A 131 7.22 -4.25 2.21
N TYR A 132 7.12 -5.06 3.25
CA TYR A 132 5.84 -5.49 3.83
C TYR A 132 5.68 -4.99 5.25
N TYR A 133 4.47 -4.53 5.54
CA TYR A 133 3.98 -4.30 6.89
C TYR A 133 3.26 -5.55 7.38
N ILE A 134 3.71 -6.12 8.48
CA ILE A 134 3.15 -7.35 9.04
C ILE A 134 2.77 -7.07 10.49
N ARG A 135 1.50 -7.29 10.84
CA ARG A 135 1.02 -7.23 12.22
C ARG A 135 0.70 -8.62 12.71
N LEU A 136 1.37 -9.02 13.78
CA LEU A 136 1.17 -10.31 14.45
C LEU A 136 0.55 -10.09 15.83
N ALA A 137 -0.37 -10.96 16.21
CA ALA A 137 -0.84 -11.09 17.59
C ALA A 137 0.03 -12.13 18.28
N ALA A 138 1.01 -11.71 19.08
CA ALA A 138 1.96 -12.60 19.71
C ALA A 138 1.81 -12.57 21.24
N VAL A 139 1.90 -13.73 21.88
CA VAL A 139 1.95 -13.80 23.34
C VAL A 139 3.29 -13.26 23.81
N ASP A 140 3.25 -12.27 24.69
CA ASP A 140 4.46 -11.68 25.26
C ASP A 140 5.09 -12.60 26.30
N ARG A 141 6.07 -13.38 25.85
CA ARG A 141 6.87 -14.26 26.68
C ARG A 141 8.30 -14.37 26.15
N PRO A 142 9.27 -14.71 27.02
CA PRO A 142 10.64 -14.94 26.58
C PRO A 142 10.71 -15.95 25.41
N GLY A 143 11.45 -15.58 24.35
CA GLY A 143 11.64 -16.41 23.16
C GLY A 143 10.68 -16.14 22.00
N THR A 144 9.54 -15.45 22.19
CA THR A 144 8.60 -15.15 21.11
C THR A 144 9.27 -14.35 19.98
N MET A 145 10.00 -13.30 20.31
CA MET A 145 10.70 -12.51 19.29
C MET A 145 11.80 -13.31 18.59
N ALA A 146 12.50 -14.20 19.30
CA ALA A 146 13.49 -15.07 18.69
C ALA A 146 12.85 -16.06 17.69
N ALA A 147 11.66 -16.59 17.99
CA ALA A 147 10.93 -17.45 17.08
C ALA A 147 10.48 -16.70 15.81
N ILE A 148 9.93 -15.49 15.97
CA ILE A 148 9.51 -14.64 14.85
C ILE A 148 10.70 -14.31 13.93
N THR A 149 11.80 -13.80 14.50
CA THR A 149 12.97 -13.42 13.71
C THR A 149 13.63 -14.63 13.05
N LYS A 150 13.61 -15.80 13.69
CA LYS A 150 14.08 -17.05 13.10
C LYS A 150 13.23 -17.47 11.89
N ALA A 151 11.91 -17.35 11.97
CA ALA A 151 11.01 -17.65 10.84
C ALA A 151 11.29 -16.72 9.66
N MET A 152 11.45 -15.41 9.89
CA MET A 152 11.81 -14.44 8.86
C MET A 152 13.18 -14.77 8.22
N ALA A 153 14.17 -15.08 9.04
CA ALA A 153 15.52 -15.43 8.57
C ALA A 153 15.55 -16.72 7.73
N ALA A 154 14.70 -17.71 8.06
CA ALA A 154 14.59 -18.96 7.29
C ALA A 154 14.14 -18.73 5.85
N GLU A 155 13.35 -17.67 5.61
CA GLU A 155 12.88 -17.26 4.28
C GLU A 155 13.71 -16.12 3.67
N ASN A 156 14.89 -15.84 4.24
CA ASN A 156 15.78 -14.75 3.77
C ASN A 156 15.13 -13.35 3.84
N ILE A 157 14.22 -13.12 4.76
CA ILE A 157 13.55 -11.83 4.95
C ILE A 157 14.34 -11.00 5.94
N SER A 158 14.86 -9.86 5.49
CA SER A 158 15.49 -8.84 6.32
C SER A 158 14.44 -7.90 6.89
N LEU A 159 14.55 -7.58 8.18
CA LEU A 159 13.65 -6.67 8.87
C LEU A 159 14.27 -5.27 8.98
N GLU A 160 13.51 -4.26 8.55
CA GLU A 160 13.86 -2.85 8.74
C GLU A 160 13.54 -2.39 10.16
N SER A 161 12.35 -2.77 10.65
CA SER A 161 11.88 -2.38 11.96
C SER A 161 11.05 -3.46 12.64
N ILE A 162 11.18 -3.55 13.96
CA ILE A 162 10.35 -4.39 14.81
C ILE A 162 9.81 -3.52 15.94
N VAL A 163 8.50 -3.47 16.10
CA VAL A 163 7.85 -2.72 17.18
C VAL A 163 6.92 -3.65 17.93
N GLN A 164 7.16 -3.80 19.22
CA GLN A 164 6.24 -4.45 20.15
C GLN A 164 5.68 -3.39 21.08
N ARG A 165 4.36 -3.29 21.17
CA ARG A 165 3.69 -2.36 22.08
C ARG A 165 2.91 -3.13 23.11
N HIS A 166 3.15 -2.80 24.37
CA HIS A 166 2.22 -3.13 25.45
C HIS A 166 1.08 -2.11 25.38
N GLU A 167 -0.15 -2.55 25.25
CA GLU A 167 -1.29 -1.71 25.59
C GLU A 167 -1.23 -1.45 27.10
N ASN A 168 -0.70 -0.30 27.48
CA ASN A 168 -0.80 0.25 28.83
C ASN A 168 -2.26 0.62 29.11
N SER A 169 -3.11 -0.35 29.30
CA SER A 169 -4.50 -0.20 29.71
C SER A 169 -4.72 -0.86 31.07
N ARG A 170 -3.86 -0.55 32.08
CA ARG A 170 -4.27 -0.64 33.48
C ARG A 170 -3.46 0.37 34.29
N PRO A 171 -4.12 1.31 35.02
CA PRO A 171 -3.46 1.99 36.12
C PRO A 171 -3.08 0.95 37.16
N HIS A 172 -1.89 1.11 37.71
CA HIS A 172 -1.28 0.29 38.78
C HIS A 172 -2.30 -0.36 39.70
N GLY A 173 -2.36 -1.67 39.73
CA GLY A 173 -3.17 -2.43 40.68
C GLY A 173 -3.12 -3.94 40.39
N GLY A 174 -2.10 -4.61 40.91
CA GLY A 174 -2.06 -6.07 41.15
C GLY A 174 -1.53 -6.91 39.98
N ASP A 175 -0.28 -7.31 40.12
CA ASP A 175 0.27 -8.51 39.44
C ASP A 175 -0.52 -9.72 39.93
N ASP A 176 -1.48 -10.18 39.17
CA ASP A 176 -2.10 -11.48 39.37
C ASP A 176 -1.29 -12.52 38.57
N PRO A 177 -0.50 -13.38 39.20
CA PRO A 177 0.41 -14.32 38.54
C PRO A 177 -0.30 -15.43 37.73
N GLY A 178 -1.63 -15.39 37.61
CA GLY A 178 -2.46 -16.37 36.94
C GLY A 178 -3.15 -15.84 35.67
N SER A 179 -2.99 -14.59 35.29
CA SER A 179 -3.61 -14.06 34.06
C SER A 179 -2.81 -14.53 32.84
N ALA A 180 -3.43 -15.32 31.97
CA ALA A 180 -2.85 -15.67 30.67
C ALA A 180 -2.47 -14.37 29.94
N ALA A 181 -1.18 -14.23 29.60
CA ALA A 181 -0.67 -13.04 28.90
C ALA A 181 -1.50 -12.79 27.64
N SER A 182 -2.20 -11.65 27.60
CA SER A 182 -2.97 -11.25 26.43
C SER A 182 -2.03 -11.06 25.25
N PRO A 183 -2.42 -11.47 24.03
CA PRO A 183 -1.61 -11.24 22.85
C PRO A 183 -1.31 -9.75 22.68
N ALA A 184 -0.04 -9.40 22.56
CA ALA A 184 0.40 -8.04 22.25
C ALA A 184 0.67 -7.92 20.74
N PRO A 185 0.31 -6.79 20.10
CA PRO A 185 0.62 -6.59 18.71
C PRO A 185 2.14 -6.44 18.52
N VAL A 186 2.70 -7.25 17.63
CA VAL A 186 4.07 -7.11 17.12
C VAL A 186 3.97 -6.66 15.67
N ILE A 187 4.62 -5.55 15.38
CA ILE A 187 4.65 -4.98 14.04
C ILE A 187 6.05 -5.16 13.47
N LEU A 188 6.11 -5.72 12.27
CA LEU A 188 7.34 -5.91 11.52
C LEU A 188 7.25 -5.09 10.23
N ILE A 189 8.33 -4.42 9.88
CA ILE A 189 8.53 -3.83 8.54
C ILE A 189 9.71 -4.55 7.93
N THR A 190 9.53 -5.07 6.73
CA THR A 190 10.59 -5.76 6.01
C THR A 190 11.27 -4.82 5.02
N TYR A 191 12.53 -5.08 4.70
CA TYR A 191 13.11 -4.62 3.45
C TYR A 191 12.44 -5.32 2.26
N ALA A 192 12.83 -4.97 1.03
CA ALA A 192 12.26 -5.56 -0.18
C ALA A 192 12.38 -7.10 -0.15
N THR A 193 11.26 -7.75 -0.32
CA THR A 193 11.10 -9.21 -0.40
C THR A 193 9.88 -9.53 -1.27
N ASN A 194 9.59 -10.80 -1.51
CA ASN A 194 8.43 -11.18 -2.30
C ASN A 194 7.31 -11.76 -1.43
N GLU A 195 6.08 -11.69 -1.94
CA GLU A 195 4.88 -12.15 -1.27
C GLU A 195 4.95 -13.62 -0.84
N ASP A 196 5.49 -14.48 -1.71
CA ASP A 196 5.60 -15.91 -1.42
C ASP A 196 6.50 -16.20 -0.21
N ALA A 197 7.63 -15.49 -0.08
CA ALA A 197 8.51 -15.61 1.09
C ALA A 197 7.79 -15.19 2.37
N VAL A 198 7.07 -14.06 2.33
CA VAL A 198 6.30 -13.59 3.49
C VAL A 198 5.23 -14.63 3.90
N ARG A 199 4.49 -15.17 2.94
CA ARG A 199 3.46 -16.20 3.22
C ARG A 199 4.06 -17.45 3.85
N ARG A 200 5.23 -17.92 3.37
CA ARG A 200 5.92 -19.08 3.97
C ARG A 200 6.43 -18.79 5.38
N ALA A 201 6.95 -17.58 5.62
CA ALA A 201 7.41 -17.18 6.96
C ALA A 201 6.29 -17.08 7.99
N LEU A 202 5.03 -16.87 7.54
CA LEU A 202 3.84 -16.73 8.38
C LEU A 202 3.02 -18.03 8.52
N ALA A 203 3.39 -19.09 7.81
CA ALA A 203 2.71 -20.39 7.85
C ALA A 203 3.19 -21.24 9.03
#